data_6dbfff93ede923b54c805bbf5e78112b
#
_entry.id   6dbfff93ede923b54c805bbf5e78112b
#
_cell.length_a   1.000
_cell.length_b   1.000
_cell.length_c   1.000
_cell.angle_alpha   90.00
_cell.angle_beta   90.00
_cell.angle_gamma   90.00
#
_symmetry.space_group_name_H-M   'P 1'
#
loop_
_entity.id
_entity.type
_entity.pdbx_description
1 polymer ?
#
loop_
_entity_poly.entity_id
_entity_poly.type
_entity_poly.pdbx_seq_one_letter_code
_entity_poly.pdbx_strand_id
1 'polypeptide(L)'
;SVFAARPDLPPAVVTFEPHPRELFRPQDPPFRLTLCTERLEALRALGVRHVFQIGFDRAFSELTAEQFVDDVLHNALHLRHVGCGPDFAFGHRRGGHVGFLAERTHQLGMGFTAVQALADEGGPFSSSRIRRLLQDGYPGEAAGELGRLWCIRGVVQHGDKRGRLLGSPTANIPLGRHLEPARGVYAVTIRLPDGRSHIGVANIGRRPTINDGQQSRLEAHLFDFEGDLYGQELSVCLHTLLREEKRLDGLDALKNQLTLDAALARQELAGSEERRVGNDGMS
;
A
#
# COMPACT_ATOMS: atom_id res chain seq x y z
N SER A 1 5.84 -1.73 22.07
CA SER A 1 6.37 -2.21 20.78
C SER A 1 7.59 -3.09 21.03
N VAL A 2 7.98 -3.96 20.08
CA VAL A 2 9.21 -4.77 20.14
C VAL A 2 10.45 -3.89 20.31
N PHE A 3 10.50 -2.74 19.65
CA PHE A 3 11.62 -1.80 19.74
C PHE A 3 11.77 -1.17 21.14
N ALA A 4 10.66 -0.95 21.83
CA ALA A 4 10.70 -0.47 23.22
C ALA A 4 11.14 -1.54 24.23
N ALA A 5 10.94 -2.82 23.92
CA ALA A 5 11.37 -3.92 24.79
C ALA A 5 12.91 -4.08 24.81
N ARG A 6 13.59 -3.68 23.72
CA ARG A 6 15.06 -3.79 23.59
C ARG A 6 15.63 -2.56 22.87
N PRO A 7 15.67 -1.42 23.55
CA PRO A 7 16.18 -0.17 22.97
C PRO A 7 17.70 -0.21 22.69
N ASP A 8 18.40 -1.15 23.28
CA ASP A 8 19.83 -1.42 23.09
C ASP A 8 20.12 -2.14 21.75
N LEU A 9 19.11 -2.74 21.11
CA LEU A 9 19.29 -3.46 19.86
C LEU A 9 18.81 -2.60 18.66
N PRO A 10 19.51 -2.65 17.51
CA PRO A 10 19.02 -1.99 16.30
C PRO A 10 17.71 -2.63 15.82
N PRO A 11 16.66 -1.81 15.56
CA PRO A 11 15.37 -2.33 15.11
C PRO A 11 15.49 -2.92 13.70
N ALA A 12 14.96 -4.15 13.55
CA ALA A 12 14.95 -4.89 12.31
C ALA A 12 13.55 -5.44 12.00
N VAL A 13 13.27 -5.65 10.71
CA VAL A 13 12.05 -6.30 10.23
C VAL A 13 12.42 -7.43 9.28
N VAL A 14 11.84 -8.61 9.46
CA VAL A 14 11.92 -9.72 8.53
C VAL A 14 10.68 -9.69 7.63
N THR A 15 10.87 -9.73 6.33
CA THR A 15 9.81 -9.73 5.31
C THR A 15 10.09 -10.77 4.24
N PHE A 16 9.05 -11.16 3.50
CA PHE A 16 9.12 -12.18 2.47
C PHE A 16 8.77 -11.60 1.10
N GLU A 17 9.55 -11.98 0.07
CA GLU A 17 9.28 -11.58 -1.31
C GLU A 17 9.60 -12.74 -2.27
N PRO A 18 8.64 -13.22 -3.10
CA PRO A 18 7.26 -12.78 -3.14
C PRO A 18 6.51 -13.04 -1.82
N HIS A 19 5.35 -12.41 -1.66
CA HIS A 19 4.51 -12.68 -0.50
C HIS A 19 4.04 -14.15 -0.51
N PRO A 20 4.00 -14.86 0.62
CA PRO A 20 3.58 -16.27 0.67
C PRO A 20 2.28 -16.57 -0.06
N ARG A 21 1.28 -15.69 0.01
CA ARG A 21 0.02 -15.84 -0.72
C ARG A 21 0.22 -15.90 -2.24
N GLU A 22 1.16 -15.15 -2.81
CA GLU A 22 1.43 -15.16 -4.25
C GLU A 22 2.06 -16.47 -4.71
N LEU A 23 2.88 -17.10 -3.87
CA LEU A 23 3.42 -18.43 -4.16
C LEU A 23 2.32 -19.51 -4.14
N PHE A 24 1.47 -19.48 -3.10
CA PHE A 24 0.45 -20.52 -2.93
C PHE A 24 -0.84 -20.30 -3.70
N ARG A 25 -1.12 -19.06 -4.10
CA ARG A 25 -2.33 -18.64 -4.83
C ARG A 25 -1.98 -17.68 -5.97
N PRO A 26 -1.22 -18.12 -6.97
CA PRO A 26 -0.74 -17.22 -8.05
C PRO A 26 -1.87 -16.69 -8.94
N GLN A 27 -3.05 -17.31 -8.90
CA GLN A 27 -4.23 -16.88 -9.65
C GLN A 27 -5.12 -15.88 -8.88
N ASP A 28 -4.83 -15.62 -7.60
CA ASP A 28 -5.57 -14.62 -6.84
C ASP A 28 -5.35 -13.22 -7.45
N PRO A 29 -6.37 -12.34 -7.42
CA PRO A 29 -6.20 -10.96 -7.86
C PRO A 29 -5.14 -10.23 -7.01
N PRO A 30 -4.52 -9.19 -7.55
CA PRO A 30 -3.58 -8.35 -6.81
C PRO A 30 -4.17 -7.85 -5.49
N PHE A 31 -3.40 -7.90 -4.41
CA PHE A 31 -3.86 -7.59 -3.05
C PHE A 31 -2.87 -6.74 -2.25
N ARG A 32 -1.76 -6.33 -2.86
CA ARG A 32 -0.71 -5.58 -2.18
C ARG A 32 -1.19 -4.17 -1.81
N LEU A 33 -1.09 -3.82 -0.53
CA LEU A 33 -1.27 -2.45 -0.06
C LEU A 33 -0.04 -1.59 -0.34
N THR A 34 1.14 -2.23 -0.32
CA THR A 34 2.43 -1.60 -0.65
C THR A 34 3.26 -2.58 -1.46
N LEU A 35 3.94 -2.10 -2.47
CA LEU A 35 4.97 -2.84 -3.18
C LEU A 35 6.28 -2.83 -2.35
N CYS A 36 7.28 -3.59 -2.80
CA CYS A 36 8.52 -3.77 -2.06
C CYS A 36 9.20 -2.43 -1.72
N THR A 37 9.40 -1.56 -2.71
CA THR A 37 10.06 -0.27 -2.54
C THR A 37 9.31 0.64 -1.54
N GLU A 38 7.99 0.76 -1.71
CA GLU A 38 7.12 1.54 -0.83
C GLU A 38 7.15 1.04 0.61
N ARG A 39 7.18 -0.30 0.78
CA ARG A 39 7.28 -0.94 2.10
C ARG A 39 8.61 -0.61 2.77
N LEU A 40 9.72 -0.67 2.04
CA LEU A 40 11.04 -0.32 2.55
C LEU A 40 11.12 1.15 2.97
N GLU A 41 10.57 2.06 2.18
CA GLU A 41 10.50 3.49 2.51
C GLU A 41 9.66 3.72 3.78
N ALA A 42 8.49 3.10 3.87
CA ALA A 42 7.63 3.22 5.04
C ALA A 42 8.29 2.67 6.32
N LEU A 43 8.97 1.53 6.24
CA LEU A 43 9.70 0.96 7.37
C LEU A 43 10.86 1.85 7.82
N ARG A 44 11.60 2.45 6.88
CA ARG A 44 12.67 3.42 7.18
C ARG A 44 12.13 4.65 7.89
N ALA A 45 11.00 5.19 7.42
CA ALA A 45 10.35 6.34 8.05
C ALA A 45 9.91 6.06 9.49
N LEU A 46 9.63 4.79 9.83
CA LEU A 46 9.32 4.32 11.18
C LEU A 46 10.56 4.01 12.04
N GLY A 47 11.77 4.32 11.56
CA GLY A 47 13.01 4.13 12.29
C GLY A 47 13.59 2.70 12.22
N VAL A 48 13.07 1.83 11.34
CA VAL A 48 13.65 0.50 11.09
C VAL A 48 15.02 0.66 10.43
N ARG A 49 16.07 0.10 11.04
CA ARG A 49 17.45 0.19 10.55
C ARG A 49 17.80 -0.93 9.57
N HIS A 50 17.27 -2.13 9.80
CA HIS A 50 17.57 -3.30 8.97
C HIS A 50 16.26 -3.94 8.48
N VAL A 51 16.21 -4.25 7.20
CA VAL A 51 15.12 -5.03 6.62
C VAL A 51 15.73 -6.27 5.97
N PHE A 52 15.42 -7.42 6.53
CA PHE A 52 15.78 -8.73 5.97
C PHE A 52 14.67 -9.18 5.03
N GLN A 53 14.87 -9.00 3.75
CA GLN A 53 13.94 -9.46 2.72
C GLN A 53 14.35 -10.86 2.27
N ILE A 54 13.62 -11.86 2.72
CA ILE A 54 13.90 -13.27 2.43
C ILE A 54 13.12 -13.69 1.18
N GLY A 55 13.81 -14.36 0.25
CA GLY A 55 13.17 -15.00 -0.90
C GLY A 55 12.22 -16.10 -0.44
N PHE A 56 10.92 -15.97 -0.76
CA PHE A 56 9.92 -16.97 -0.37
C PHE A 56 9.58 -17.84 -1.58
N ASP A 57 10.34 -18.90 -1.73
CA ASP A 57 10.15 -19.91 -2.77
C ASP A 57 9.59 -21.22 -2.20
N ARG A 58 9.47 -22.24 -3.06
CA ARG A 58 8.97 -23.55 -2.65
C ARG A 58 9.89 -24.20 -1.60
N ALA A 59 11.19 -24.14 -1.78
CA ALA A 59 12.15 -24.73 -0.85
C ALA A 59 12.08 -24.08 0.52
N PHE A 60 12.02 -22.75 0.59
CA PHE A 60 11.83 -22.02 1.84
C PHE A 60 10.49 -22.36 2.51
N SER A 61 9.43 -22.57 1.74
CA SER A 61 8.10 -22.91 2.27
C SER A 61 8.02 -24.30 2.90
N GLU A 62 8.98 -25.18 2.63
CA GLU A 62 9.08 -26.53 3.22
C GLU A 62 9.84 -26.57 4.54
N LEU A 63 10.48 -25.47 4.95
CA LEU A 63 11.17 -25.40 6.25
C LEU A 63 10.19 -25.66 7.40
N THR A 64 10.55 -26.55 8.31
CA THR A 64 9.78 -26.75 9.55
C THR A 64 9.78 -25.48 10.40
N ALA A 65 8.91 -25.42 11.40
CA ALA A 65 8.91 -24.32 12.36
C ALA A 65 10.25 -24.23 13.12
N GLU A 66 10.81 -25.36 13.48
CA GLU A 66 12.12 -25.44 14.16
C GLU A 66 13.24 -24.93 13.26
N GLN A 67 13.34 -25.43 12.01
CA GLN A 67 14.34 -24.97 11.06
C GLN A 67 14.25 -23.46 10.79
N PHE A 68 13.04 -22.91 10.69
CA PHE A 68 12.88 -21.46 10.52
C PHE A 68 13.46 -20.67 11.69
N VAL A 69 13.23 -21.11 12.94
CA VAL A 69 13.76 -20.40 14.11
C VAL A 69 15.27 -20.60 14.23
N ASP A 70 15.75 -21.82 14.12
CA ASP A 70 17.15 -22.17 14.34
C ASP A 70 18.05 -21.68 13.21
N ASP A 71 17.74 -22.09 11.98
CA ASP A 71 18.64 -21.85 10.85
C ASP A 71 18.50 -20.43 10.32
N VAL A 72 17.26 -19.88 10.29
CA VAL A 72 17.05 -18.56 9.71
C VAL A 72 17.19 -17.47 10.78
N LEU A 73 16.36 -17.49 11.84
CA LEU A 73 16.35 -16.39 12.80
C LEU A 73 17.61 -16.36 13.68
N HIS A 74 18.03 -17.51 14.16
CA HIS A 74 19.18 -17.61 15.08
C HIS A 74 20.52 -17.67 14.34
N ASN A 75 20.72 -18.70 13.48
CA ASN A 75 22.02 -18.98 12.87
C ASN A 75 22.36 -18.03 11.71
N ALA A 76 21.42 -17.74 10.81
CA ALA A 76 21.71 -16.89 9.64
C ALA A 76 21.57 -15.39 9.93
N LEU A 77 20.50 -14.98 10.62
CA LEU A 77 20.25 -13.56 10.90
C LEU A 77 20.84 -13.08 12.23
N HIS A 78 21.32 -13.99 13.08
CA HIS A 78 21.89 -13.69 14.40
C HIS A 78 21.01 -12.78 15.27
N LEU A 79 19.69 -12.99 15.23
CA LEU A 79 18.75 -12.18 15.99
C LEU A 79 18.91 -12.45 17.49
N ARG A 80 18.88 -11.39 18.28
CA ARG A 80 18.96 -11.46 19.74
C ARG A 80 17.59 -11.38 20.42
N HIS A 81 16.61 -10.85 19.71
CA HIS A 81 15.25 -10.68 20.20
C HIS A 81 14.27 -10.76 19.04
N VAL A 82 13.16 -11.45 19.22
CA VAL A 82 12.12 -11.62 18.20
C VAL A 82 10.78 -11.12 18.76
N GLY A 83 10.01 -10.44 17.94
CA GLY A 83 8.65 -10.03 18.27
C GLY A 83 7.68 -10.33 17.14
N CYS A 84 6.48 -10.77 17.47
CA CYS A 84 5.42 -11.01 16.50
C CYS A 84 4.03 -10.71 17.07
N GLY A 85 3.05 -10.53 16.18
CA GLY A 85 1.65 -10.41 16.56
C GLY A 85 1.03 -11.74 17.03
N PRO A 86 -0.16 -11.70 17.64
CA PRO A 86 -0.78 -12.88 18.27
C PRO A 86 -1.16 -13.98 17.28
N ASP A 87 -1.44 -13.61 16.01
CA ASP A 87 -1.88 -14.53 14.96
C ASP A 87 -0.74 -15.04 14.07
N PHE A 88 0.52 -14.80 14.49
CA PHE A 88 1.67 -15.19 13.69
C PHE A 88 1.79 -16.70 13.60
N ALA A 89 1.81 -17.22 12.38
CA ALA A 89 2.02 -18.63 12.09
C ALA A 89 3.07 -18.77 10.97
N PHE A 90 3.97 -19.74 11.14
CA PHE A 90 5.13 -19.92 10.27
C PHE A 90 5.51 -21.40 10.12
N GLY A 91 6.54 -21.64 9.31
CA GLY A 91 7.00 -23.00 9.03
C GLY A 91 6.03 -23.78 8.12
N HIS A 92 6.49 -24.94 7.66
CA HIS A 92 5.73 -25.81 6.78
C HIS A 92 4.32 -26.08 7.35
N ARG A 93 3.30 -25.92 6.50
CA ARG A 93 1.87 -26.07 6.87
C ARG A 93 1.43 -25.28 8.09
N ARG A 94 2.09 -24.14 8.38
CA ARG A 94 1.82 -23.30 9.57
C ARG A 94 2.02 -24.08 10.89
N GLY A 95 2.98 -25.00 10.93
CA GLY A 95 3.27 -25.82 12.13
C GLY A 95 3.82 -25.03 13.31
N GLY A 96 4.35 -23.82 13.08
CA GLY A 96 4.81 -22.90 14.12
C GLY A 96 3.73 -21.86 14.49
N HIS A 97 3.63 -21.57 15.77
CA HIS A 97 2.75 -20.55 16.35
C HIS A 97 3.49 -19.74 17.41
N VAL A 98 2.86 -18.70 17.93
CA VAL A 98 3.49 -17.76 18.89
C VAL A 98 4.08 -18.46 20.12
N GLY A 99 3.36 -19.44 20.69
CA GLY A 99 3.84 -20.23 21.85
C GLY A 99 5.09 -21.04 21.50
N PHE A 100 5.12 -21.71 20.35
CA PHE A 100 6.31 -22.44 19.88
C PHE A 100 7.51 -21.49 19.68
N LEU A 101 7.26 -20.30 19.07
CA LEU A 101 8.30 -19.30 18.87
C LEU A 101 8.89 -18.81 20.20
N ALA A 102 8.04 -18.54 21.18
CA ALA A 102 8.46 -18.10 22.52
C ALA A 102 9.34 -19.16 23.22
N GLU A 103 8.92 -20.40 23.17
CA GLU A 103 9.66 -21.51 23.78
C GLU A 103 11.01 -21.74 23.08
N ARG A 104 11.00 -21.80 21.73
CA ARG A 104 12.22 -22.09 20.98
C ARG A 104 13.25 -20.97 21.08
N THR A 105 12.81 -19.70 21.01
CA THR A 105 13.70 -18.55 21.21
C THR A 105 14.32 -18.56 22.59
N HIS A 106 13.56 -18.91 23.62
CA HIS A 106 14.09 -19.03 24.99
C HIS A 106 15.18 -20.13 25.09
N GLN A 107 14.95 -21.31 24.48
CA GLN A 107 15.94 -22.40 24.44
C GLN A 107 17.26 -21.99 23.77
N LEU A 108 17.18 -21.08 22.77
CA LEU A 108 18.33 -20.54 22.03
C LEU A 108 18.97 -19.30 22.70
N GLY A 109 18.52 -18.90 23.89
CA GLY A 109 19.00 -17.70 24.57
C GLY A 109 18.60 -16.38 23.92
N MET A 110 17.56 -16.38 23.07
CA MET A 110 16.98 -15.19 22.44
C MET A 110 15.84 -14.63 23.29
N GLY A 111 15.67 -13.32 23.27
CA GLY A 111 14.49 -12.69 23.86
C GLY A 111 13.25 -12.82 22.96
N PHE A 112 12.08 -12.77 23.58
CA PHE A 112 10.80 -12.81 22.86
C PHE A 112 9.81 -11.76 23.39
N THR A 113 9.02 -11.15 22.48
CA THR A 113 7.90 -10.26 22.83
C THR A 113 6.67 -10.59 21.97
N ALA A 114 5.60 -11.02 22.61
CA ALA A 114 4.29 -11.05 21.97
C ALA A 114 3.72 -9.62 21.88
N VAL A 115 3.49 -9.12 20.68
CA VAL A 115 2.92 -7.80 20.45
C VAL A 115 1.40 -7.91 20.52
N GLN A 116 0.77 -7.11 21.36
CA GLN A 116 -0.68 -7.03 21.41
C GLN A 116 -1.21 -6.34 20.14
N ALA A 117 -2.33 -6.81 19.62
CA ALA A 117 -3.01 -6.16 18.54
C ALA A 117 -3.51 -4.78 19.01
N LEU A 118 -3.19 -3.74 18.26
CA LEU A 118 -3.83 -2.43 18.43
C LEU A 118 -5.23 -2.49 17.81
N ALA A 119 -6.21 -1.91 18.48
CA ALA A 119 -7.59 -1.90 18.05
C ALA A 119 -8.23 -0.53 18.36
N ASP A 120 -9.29 -0.21 17.60
CA ASP A 120 -10.23 0.85 17.86
C ASP A 120 -11.64 0.28 18.09
N GLU A 121 -12.67 1.12 18.08
CA GLU A 121 -14.07 0.70 18.19
C GLU A 121 -14.50 -0.26 17.06
N GLY A 122 -13.88 -0.18 15.89
CA GLY A 122 -14.12 -1.06 14.74
C GLY A 122 -13.38 -2.40 14.81
N GLY A 123 -12.56 -2.63 15.85
CA GLY A 123 -11.76 -3.86 16.04
C GLY A 123 -10.28 -3.68 15.73
N PRO A 124 -9.53 -4.79 15.61
CA PRO A 124 -8.08 -4.74 15.39
C PRO A 124 -7.69 -4.09 14.08
N PHE A 125 -6.70 -3.20 14.09
CA PHE A 125 -6.05 -2.70 12.88
C PHE A 125 -5.44 -3.87 12.10
N SER A 126 -5.85 -4.02 10.85
CA SER A 126 -5.38 -5.12 10.02
C SER A 126 -5.32 -4.76 8.54
N SER A 127 -4.36 -5.38 7.84
CA SER A 127 -4.32 -5.24 6.38
C SER A 127 -5.60 -5.71 5.67
N SER A 128 -6.36 -6.63 6.26
CA SER A 128 -7.63 -7.10 5.70
C SER A 128 -8.72 -6.04 5.81
N ARG A 129 -8.78 -5.32 6.92
CA ARG A 129 -9.73 -4.21 7.12
C ARG A 129 -9.41 -3.06 6.18
N ILE A 130 -8.13 -2.69 6.05
CA ILE A 130 -7.69 -1.64 5.12
C ILE A 130 -8.04 -2.00 3.66
N ARG A 131 -7.81 -3.26 3.24
CA ARG A 131 -8.19 -3.69 1.89
C ARG A 131 -9.68 -3.56 1.64
N ARG A 132 -10.51 -3.96 2.60
CA ARG A 132 -11.97 -3.82 2.49
C ARG A 132 -12.38 -2.37 2.35
N LEU A 133 -11.88 -1.47 3.21
CA LEU A 133 -12.16 -0.03 3.11
C LEU A 133 -11.83 0.54 1.74
N LEU A 134 -10.67 0.19 1.18
CA LEU A 134 -10.27 0.63 -0.16
C LEU A 134 -11.19 0.05 -1.26
N GLN A 135 -11.59 -1.21 -1.14
CA GLN A 135 -12.46 -1.88 -2.09
C GLN A 135 -13.92 -1.39 -2.00
N ASP A 136 -14.34 -0.92 -0.84
CA ASP A 136 -15.66 -0.33 -0.60
C ASP A 136 -15.70 1.18 -0.91
N GLY A 137 -14.57 1.80 -1.30
CA GLY A 137 -14.49 3.20 -1.70
C GLY A 137 -14.28 4.20 -0.56
N TYR A 138 -13.71 3.78 0.55
CA TYR A 138 -13.41 4.59 1.74
C TYR A 138 -11.91 4.82 1.95
N PRO A 139 -11.19 5.49 1.01
CA PRO A 139 -9.75 5.68 1.13
C PRO A 139 -9.36 6.59 2.30
N GLY A 140 -10.22 7.53 2.69
CA GLY A 140 -10.00 8.39 3.87
C GLY A 140 -9.97 7.60 5.17
N GLU A 141 -10.91 6.66 5.36
CA GLU A 141 -10.93 5.76 6.52
C GLU A 141 -9.74 4.80 6.50
N ALA A 142 -9.42 4.26 5.33
CA ALA A 142 -8.22 3.44 5.15
C ALA A 142 -6.93 4.21 5.51
N ALA A 143 -6.87 5.51 5.22
CA ALA A 143 -5.74 6.38 5.59
C ALA A 143 -5.63 6.56 7.11
N GLY A 144 -6.77 6.68 7.81
CA GLY A 144 -6.81 6.72 9.28
C GLY A 144 -6.19 5.45 9.90
N GLU A 145 -6.52 4.28 9.36
CA GLU A 145 -5.94 3.02 9.83
C GLU A 145 -4.48 2.81 9.45
N LEU A 146 -4.07 3.30 8.27
CA LEU A 146 -2.68 3.24 7.81
C LEU A 146 -1.77 4.27 8.49
N GLY A 147 -2.33 5.31 9.11
CA GLY A 147 -1.60 6.48 9.58
C GLY A 147 -1.02 7.35 8.44
N ARG A 148 -1.43 7.11 7.20
CA ARG A 148 -1.01 7.83 5.99
C ARG A 148 -1.97 7.57 4.84
N LEU A 149 -1.99 8.46 3.84
CA LEU A 149 -2.73 8.20 2.62
C LEU A 149 -2.23 6.90 1.94
N TRP A 150 -3.17 6.15 1.38
CA TRP A 150 -2.83 5.03 0.51
C TRP A 150 -2.54 5.54 -0.88
N CYS A 151 -1.37 5.16 -1.42
CA CYS A 151 -0.89 5.65 -2.71
C CYS A 151 -0.63 4.48 -3.65
N ILE A 152 -0.82 4.73 -4.95
CA ILE A 152 -0.44 3.85 -6.04
C ILE A 152 0.78 4.48 -6.72
N ARG A 153 1.89 3.74 -6.76
CA ARG A 153 3.11 4.17 -7.43
C ARG A 153 3.30 3.40 -8.72
N GLY A 154 3.68 4.12 -9.76
CA GLY A 154 4.01 3.48 -11.03
C GLY A 154 4.52 4.45 -12.08
N VAL A 155 5.08 3.87 -13.14
CA VAL A 155 5.63 4.62 -14.28
C VAL A 155 4.51 4.98 -15.24
N VAL A 156 4.45 6.25 -15.62
CA VAL A 156 3.47 6.77 -16.57
C VAL A 156 3.71 6.18 -17.95
N GLN A 157 2.69 5.53 -18.48
CA GLN A 157 2.66 4.94 -19.80
C GLN A 157 1.88 5.80 -20.79
N HIS A 158 2.15 5.62 -22.09
CA HIS A 158 1.34 6.22 -23.13
C HIS A 158 -0.09 5.69 -23.07
N GLY A 159 -1.06 6.59 -22.99
CA GLY A 159 -2.50 6.30 -23.04
C GLY A 159 -3.12 6.75 -24.36
N ASP A 160 -4.47 6.63 -24.48
CA ASP A 160 -5.23 6.95 -25.70
C ASP A 160 -5.34 8.47 -26.01
N LYS A 161 -4.51 9.33 -25.40
CA LYS A 161 -4.44 10.79 -25.63
C LYS A 161 -5.77 11.55 -25.44
N ARG A 162 -6.79 10.93 -24.81
CA ARG A 162 -8.10 11.55 -24.57
C ARG A 162 -8.04 12.78 -23.66
N GLY A 163 -7.05 12.82 -22.75
CA GLY A 163 -6.83 13.94 -21.84
C GLY A 163 -6.41 15.25 -22.50
N ARG A 164 -5.91 15.22 -23.76
CA ARG A 164 -5.61 16.42 -24.51
C ARG A 164 -6.84 17.31 -24.77
N LEU A 165 -8.05 16.75 -24.68
CA LEU A 165 -9.30 17.49 -24.81
C LEU A 165 -9.57 18.43 -23.63
N LEU A 166 -8.83 18.29 -22.54
CA LEU A 166 -8.96 19.06 -21.30
C LEU A 166 -7.85 20.08 -21.08
N GLY A 167 -6.93 20.20 -22.04
CA GLY A 167 -5.82 21.16 -21.93
C GLY A 167 -4.73 20.80 -20.92
N SER A 168 -4.81 19.63 -20.26
CA SER A 168 -3.81 19.20 -19.27
C SER A 168 -3.39 17.75 -19.51
N PRO A 169 -2.13 17.39 -19.24
CA PRO A 169 -1.64 16.02 -19.42
C PRO A 169 -2.32 15.04 -18.47
N THR A 170 -2.65 13.85 -18.99
CA THR A 170 -3.12 12.72 -18.20
C THR A 170 -2.01 11.69 -18.03
N ALA A 171 -1.79 11.25 -16.79
CA ALA A 171 -0.87 10.19 -16.46
C ALA A 171 -1.62 8.84 -16.39
N ASN A 172 -1.24 7.91 -17.25
CA ASN A 172 -1.78 6.55 -17.24
C ASN A 172 -0.82 5.63 -16.50
N ILE A 173 -1.26 5.09 -15.37
CA ILE A 173 -0.44 4.25 -14.49
C ILE A 173 -1.14 2.89 -14.35
N PRO A 174 -0.49 1.77 -14.75
CA PRO A 174 -1.03 0.44 -14.48
C PRO A 174 -1.00 0.17 -12.97
N LEU A 175 -2.06 -0.43 -12.41
CA LEU A 175 -2.07 -0.79 -11.00
C LEU A 175 -1.04 -1.87 -10.66
N GLY A 176 -0.67 -2.69 -11.63
CA GLY A 176 0.31 -3.75 -11.44
C GLY A 176 -0.12 -4.75 -10.36
N ARG A 177 0.70 -4.86 -9.32
CA ARG A 177 0.44 -5.76 -8.17
C ARG A 177 -0.27 -5.08 -7.00
N HIS A 178 -0.60 -3.78 -7.10
CA HIS A 178 -1.41 -3.10 -6.08
C HIS A 178 -2.83 -3.67 -6.04
N LEU A 179 -3.43 -3.63 -4.86
CA LEU A 179 -4.85 -3.86 -4.68
C LEU A 179 -5.64 -2.99 -5.67
N GLU A 180 -6.67 -3.55 -6.31
CA GLU A 180 -7.66 -2.75 -7.03
C GLU A 180 -8.67 -2.20 -6.02
N PRO A 181 -8.71 -0.87 -5.78
CA PRO A 181 -9.71 -0.26 -4.92
C PRO A 181 -11.06 -0.19 -5.65
N ALA A 182 -12.09 0.39 -5.04
CA ALA A 182 -13.35 0.68 -5.71
C ALA A 182 -13.10 1.47 -6.98
N ARG A 183 -13.85 1.14 -8.05
CA ARG A 183 -13.74 1.85 -9.33
C ARG A 183 -14.49 3.16 -9.28
N GLY A 184 -13.90 4.18 -9.87
CA GLY A 184 -14.51 5.49 -9.93
C GLY A 184 -13.49 6.61 -9.98
N VAL A 185 -13.95 7.82 -9.75
CA VAL A 185 -13.16 9.04 -9.78
C VAL A 185 -12.85 9.49 -8.36
N TYR A 186 -11.59 9.76 -8.09
CA TYR A 186 -11.05 10.12 -6.78
C TYR A 186 -10.45 11.53 -6.79
N ALA A 187 -10.58 12.25 -5.68
CA ALA A 187 -9.71 13.36 -5.37
C ALA A 187 -8.34 12.81 -4.95
N VAL A 188 -7.27 13.33 -5.53
CA VAL A 188 -5.91 12.78 -5.35
C VAL A 188 -4.86 13.87 -5.17
N THR A 189 -3.79 13.50 -4.44
CA THR A 189 -2.51 14.21 -4.49
C THR A 189 -1.52 13.39 -5.29
N ILE A 190 -0.84 14.01 -6.24
CA ILE A 190 0.14 13.37 -7.11
C ILE A 190 1.52 13.92 -6.77
N ARG A 191 2.44 13.05 -6.36
CA ARG A 191 3.84 13.41 -6.09
C ARG A 191 4.71 13.04 -7.29
N LEU A 192 5.48 14.02 -7.74
CA LEU A 192 6.45 13.88 -8.82
C LEU A 192 7.80 13.35 -8.30
N PRO A 193 8.69 12.86 -9.19
CA PRO A 193 10.02 12.37 -8.81
C PRO A 193 10.92 13.44 -8.18
N ASP A 194 10.70 14.71 -8.52
CA ASP A 194 11.43 15.86 -7.96
C ASP A 194 10.93 16.32 -6.59
N GLY A 195 9.92 15.63 -6.04
CA GLY A 195 9.33 15.91 -4.73
C GLY A 195 8.17 16.91 -4.75
N ARG A 196 7.90 17.60 -5.88
CA ARG A 196 6.72 18.46 -6.00
C ARG A 196 5.44 17.66 -5.92
N SER A 197 4.41 18.25 -5.33
CA SER A 197 3.08 17.65 -5.23
C SER A 197 2.06 18.51 -5.93
N HIS A 198 1.16 17.86 -6.67
CA HIS A 198 0.03 18.47 -7.35
C HIS A 198 -1.26 17.83 -6.85
N ILE A 199 -2.32 18.61 -6.82
CA ILE A 199 -3.68 18.08 -6.62
C ILE A 199 -4.28 17.71 -7.96
N GLY A 200 -5.27 16.81 -7.95
CA GLY A 200 -5.91 16.38 -9.19
C GLY A 200 -7.07 15.43 -8.95
N VAL A 201 -7.54 14.85 -10.04
CA VAL A 201 -8.49 13.74 -10.03
C VAL A 201 -7.83 12.50 -10.65
N ALA A 202 -8.23 11.32 -10.19
CA ALA A 202 -7.82 10.07 -10.82
C ALA A 202 -9.03 9.17 -11.04
N ASN A 203 -9.15 8.62 -12.25
CA ASN A 203 -10.11 7.57 -12.56
C ASN A 203 -9.44 6.20 -12.43
N ILE A 204 -10.04 5.30 -11.67
CA ILE A 204 -9.64 3.89 -11.58
C ILE A 204 -10.70 3.07 -12.29
N GLY A 205 -10.29 2.41 -13.37
CA GLY A 205 -11.18 1.62 -14.21
C GLY A 205 -10.45 0.47 -14.90
N ARG A 206 -11.20 -0.37 -15.59
CA ARG A 206 -10.68 -1.47 -16.41
C ARG A 206 -10.80 -1.15 -17.88
N ARG A 207 -9.77 -1.51 -18.64
CA ARG A 207 -9.83 -1.53 -20.09
C ARG A 207 -9.75 -2.96 -20.62
N PRO A 208 -10.54 -3.31 -21.65
CA PRO A 208 -10.29 -4.51 -22.42
C PRO A 208 -8.90 -4.41 -23.05
N THR A 209 -8.04 -5.37 -22.85
CA THR A 209 -6.78 -5.52 -23.57
C THR A 209 -6.95 -6.54 -24.69
N ILE A 210 -6.20 -6.39 -25.79
CA ILE A 210 -6.24 -7.26 -26.97
C ILE A 210 -5.86 -8.73 -26.62
N ASN A 211 -5.22 -8.95 -25.47
CA ASN A 211 -4.73 -10.26 -25.00
C ASN A 211 -5.55 -10.79 -23.79
N ASP A 212 -6.87 -10.81 -23.87
CA ASP A 212 -7.80 -11.45 -22.91
C ASP A 212 -7.65 -11.06 -21.42
N GLY A 213 -6.87 -10.05 -21.07
CA GLY A 213 -6.70 -9.54 -19.72
C GLY A 213 -7.31 -8.16 -19.53
N GLN A 214 -8.32 -8.02 -18.66
CA GLN A 214 -8.76 -6.72 -18.17
C GLN A 214 -7.71 -6.19 -17.19
N GLN A 215 -6.87 -5.26 -17.63
CA GLN A 215 -5.93 -4.58 -16.73
C GLN A 215 -6.57 -3.35 -16.12
N SER A 216 -6.58 -3.30 -14.80
CA SER A 216 -6.97 -2.11 -14.06
C SER A 216 -5.91 -1.03 -14.19
N ARG A 217 -6.35 0.20 -14.49
CA ARG A 217 -5.49 1.37 -14.67
C ARG A 217 -5.99 2.54 -13.85
N LEU A 218 -5.05 3.36 -13.44
CA LEU A 218 -5.28 4.66 -12.89
C LEU A 218 -4.94 5.70 -13.95
N GLU A 219 -5.89 6.55 -14.27
CA GLU A 219 -5.72 7.71 -15.16
C GLU A 219 -5.79 8.98 -14.30
N ALA A 220 -4.65 9.59 -13.99
CA ALA A 220 -4.59 10.80 -13.18
C ALA A 220 -4.51 12.05 -14.05
N HIS A 221 -5.26 13.06 -13.66
CA HIS A 221 -5.27 14.39 -14.26
C HIS A 221 -4.77 15.40 -13.21
N LEU A 222 -3.60 15.99 -13.46
CA LEU A 222 -2.96 16.95 -12.57
C LEU A 222 -3.52 18.35 -12.85
N PHE A 223 -3.94 19.05 -11.80
CA PHE A 223 -4.39 20.44 -11.96
C PHE A 223 -3.18 21.36 -12.03
N ASP A 224 -3.30 22.38 -12.86
CA ASP A 224 -2.34 23.48 -12.98
C ASP A 224 -0.90 22.95 -13.21
N PHE A 225 -0.78 21.88 -14.00
CA PHE A 225 0.49 21.26 -14.38
C PHE A 225 0.74 21.39 -15.87
N GLU A 226 1.92 21.87 -16.21
CA GLU A 226 2.47 21.90 -17.55
C GLU A 226 3.77 21.08 -17.59
N GLY A 227 3.88 20.17 -18.54
CA GLY A 227 5.06 19.35 -18.71
C GLY A 227 4.78 17.94 -19.24
N ASP A 228 5.84 17.19 -19.45
CA ASP A 228 5.78 15.78 -19.87
C ASP A 228 5.95 14.86 -18.67
N LEU A 229 5.02 13.93 -18.51
CA LEU A 229 5.01 12.94 -17.43
C LEU A 229 5.39 11.54 -17.91
N TYR A 230 5.54 11.30 -19.23
CA TYR A 230 5.81 9.98 -19.75
C TYR A 230 7.14 9.42 -19.26
N GLY A 231 7.14 8.15 -18.86
CA GLY A 231 8.32 7.47 -18.33
C GLY A 231 8.72 7.89 -16.92
N GLN A 232 8.05 8.89 -16.32
CA GLN A 232 8.28 9.28 -14.94
C GLN A 232 7.52 8.37 -13.98
N GLU A 233 8.11 8.07 -12.83
CA GLU A 233 7.44 7.35 -11.75
C GLU A 233 6.68 8.35 -10.88
N LEU A 234 5.37 8.21 -10.80
CA LEU A 234 4.50 9.04 -9.96
C LEU A 234 3.96 8.24 -8.78
N SER A 235 3.64 8.97 -7.69
CA SER A 235 2.91 8.42 -6.56
C SER A 235 1.58 9.15 -6.45
N VAL A 236 0.47 8.45 -6.70
CA VAL A 236 -0.90 8.98 -6.67
C VAL A 236 -1.58 8.52 -5.41
N CYS A 237 -1.87 9.44 -4.50
CA CYS A 237 -2.46 9.20 -3.20
C CYS A 237 -3.96 9.51 -3.22
N LEU A 238 -4.78 8.55 -2.83
CA LEU A 238 -6.24 8.67 -2.84
C LEU A 238 -6.73 9.34 -1.54
N HIS A 239 -7.59 10.36 -1.68
CA HIS A 239 -8.21 11.05 -0.55
C HIS A 239 -9.68 10.64 -0.38
N THR A 240 -10.49 10.85 -1.40
CA THR A 240 -11.94 10.63 -1.35
C THR A 240 -12.42 10.08 -2.69
N LEU A 241 -13.32 9.11 -2.66
CA LEU A 241 -14.07 8.67 -3.85
C LEU A 241 -15.16 9.71 -4.12
N LEU A 242 -15.03 10.45 -5.22
CA LEU A 242 -15.98 11.49 -5.61
C LEU A 242 -17.26 10.89 -6.21
N ARG A 243 -17.12 9.84 -7.00
CA ARG A 243 -18.21 9.10 -7.64
C ARG A 243 -17.75 7.78 -8.22
N GLU A 244 -18.69 6.88 -8.42
CA GLU A 244 -18.48 5.66 -9.19
C GLU A 244 -18.25 5.95 -10.70
N GLU A 245 -17.71 4.95 -11.39
CA GLU A 245 -17.54 5.00 -12.84
C GLU A 245 -18.90 5.01 -13.53
N LYS A 246 -19.09 5.92 -14.49
CA LYS A 246 -20.32 6.01 -15.30
C LYS A 246 -20.02 6.21 -16.77
N ARG A 247 -20.89 5.69 -17.63
CA ARG A 247 -20.87 6.01 -19.05
C ARG A 247 -21.36 7.44 -19.27
N LEU A 248 -20.68 8.15 -20.14
CA LEU A 248 -21.04 9.51 -20.54
C LEU A 248 -21.26 9.54 -22.05
N ASP A 249 -22.40 10.09 -22.45
CA ASP A 249 -22.80 10.14 -23.85
C ASP A 249 -22.29 11.44 -24.52
N GLY A 250 -21.20 11.29 -25.26
CA GLY A 250 -20.62 12.38 -26.04
C GLY A 250 -19.55 13.21 -25.33
N LEU A 251 -18.84 14.03 -26.12
CA LEU A 251 -17.70 14.82 -25.65
C LEU A 251 -18.10 15.94 -24.69
N ASP A 252 -19.25 16.56 -24.90
CA ASP A 252 -19.70 17.69 -24.07
C ASP A 252 -20.12 17.21 -22.68
N ALA A 253 -20.80 16.05 -22.58
CA ALA A 253 -21.13 15.42 -21.31
C ALA A 253 -19.84 15.03 -20.55
N LEU A 254 -18.83 14.55 -21.25
CA LEU A 254 -17.52 14.23 -20.65
C LEU A 254 -16.83 15.49 -20.14
N LYS A 255 -16.75 16.58 -20.91
CA LYS A 255 -16.14 17.83 -20.48
C LYS A 255 -16.83 18.43 -19.26
N ASN A 256 -18.18 18.50 -19.29
CA ASN A 256 -18.96 19.01 -18.17
C ASN A 256 -18.71 18.18 -16.89
N GLN A 257 -18.70 16.86 -17.00
CA GLN A 257 -18.44 15.99 -15.85
C GLN A 257 -17.03 16.17 -15.28
N LEU A 258 -16.03 16.30 -16.14
CA LEU A 258 -14.65 16.53 -15.70
C LEU A 258 -14.47 17.87 -14.99
N THR A 259 -15.20 18.91 -15.44
CA THR A 259 -15.24 20.20 -14.75
C THR A 259 -15.87 20.09 -13.36
N LEU A 260 -16.95 19.32 -13.23
CA LEU A 260 -17.59 19.05 -11.94
C LEU A 260 -16.67 18.24 -11.01
N ASP A 261 -16.06 17.18 -11.53
CA ASP A 261 -15.12 16.34 -10.76
C ASP A 261 -13.93 17.18 -10.27
N ALA A 262 -13.40 18.08 -11.09
CA ALA A 262 -12.31 18.98 -10.72
C ALA A 262 -12.71 19.98 -9.63
N ALA A 263 -13.91 20.55 -9.72
CA ALA A 263 -14.42 21.46 -8.69
C ALA A 263 -14.60 20.75 -7.35
N LEU A 264 -15.21 19.56 -7.34
CA LEU A 264 -15.39 18.75 -6.15
C LEU A 264 -14.03 18.34 -5.53
N ALA A 265 -13.07 17.90 -6.36
CA ALA A 265 -11.75 17.54 -5.87
C ALA A 265 -11.02 18.70 -5.20
N ARG A 266 -11.09 19.92 -5.79
CA ARG A 266 -10.49 21.12 -5.18
C ARG A 266 -11.13 21.46 -3.84
N GLN A 267 -12.45 21.34 -3.72
CA GLN A 267 -13.19 21.56 -2.47
C GLN A 267 -12.79 20.56 -1.38
N GLU A 268 -12.77 19.26 -1.70
CA GLU A 268 -12.40 18.20 -0.77
C GLU A 268 -10.94 18.32 -0.28
N LEU A 269 -10.03 18.67 -1.19
CA LEU A 269 -8.61 18.77 -0.85
C LEU A 269 -8.28 20.04 -0.06
N ALA A 270 -8.95 21.16 -0.31
CA ALA A 270 -8.82 22.37 0.51
C ALA A 270 -9.25 22.12 1.96
N GLY A 271 -10.40 21.48 2.18
CA GLY A 271 -10.87 21.14 3.53
C GLY A 271 -10.03 20.08 4.26
N SER A 272 -9.22 19.30 3.54
CA SER A 272 -8.30 18.34 4.13
C SER A 272 -6.99 18.96 4.63
N GLU A 273 -6.51 20.03 4.01
CA GLU A 273 -5.35 20.80 4.46
C GLU A 273 -5.65 21.57 5.73
N GLU A 274 -6.82 22.19 5.83
CA GLU A 274 -7.26 22.89 7.05
C GLU A 274 -7.36 21.96 8.27
N ARG A 275 -7.84 20.72 8.08
CA ARG A 275 -7.91 19.70 9.14
C ARG A 275 -6.54 19.20 9.60
N ARG A 276 -5.53 19.20 8.74
CA ARG A 276 -4.15 18.84 9.12
C ARG A 276 -3.47 19.93 9.93
N VAL A 277 -3.61 21.19 9.51
CA VAL A 277 -3.01 22.34 10.22
C VAL A 277 -3.64 22.53 11.60
N GLY A 278 -4.93 22.24 11.77
CA GLY A 278 -5.62 22.33 13.07
C GLY A 278 -5.21 21.25 14.09
N ASN A 279 -4.68 20.12 13.63
CA ASN A 279 -4.26 19.00 14.50
C ASN A 279 -2.79 19.08 14.95
N ASP A 280 -1.94 19.74 14.17
CA ASP A 280 -0.51 19.94 14.50
C ASP A 280 -0.31 21.08 15.54
N GLY A 281 -1.35 21.85 15.84
CA GLY A 281 -1.33 22.93 16.83
C GLY A 281 -1.75 22.54 18.27
N MET A 282 -2.05 21.27 18.53
CA MET A 282 -2.51 20.78 19.85
C MET A 282 -1.64 19.65 20.43
N SER A 283 -0.36 19.61 20.11
CA SER A 283 0.60 18.66 20.72
C SER A 283 1.64 19.38 21.55
#